data_744078afa05d451ffe13cdae2eddcd3d
#
_entry.id   744078afa05d451ffe13cdae2eddcd3d
#
_cell.length_a   1.000
_cell.length_b   1.000
_cell.length_c   1.000
_cell.angle_alpha   90.00
_cell.angle_beta   90.00
_cell.angle_gamma   90.00
#
_symmetry.space_group_name_H-M   'P 1'
#
loop_
_entity.id
_entity.type
_entity.pdbx_description
1 polymer ?
#
loop_
_entity_poly.entity_id
_entity_poly.type
_entity_poly.pdbx_seq_one_letter_code
_entity_poly.pdbx_strand_id
1 'polypeptide(L)'
;GITVYDLLKLSCQVSAKRLFPNFSFLDSPFNFQFYKEGDVNTEVGYMGCRTRVIGNSVDPDKAITPGRGNLSFTSINLPRLGIKHGMVNDNETNLDAFFEELGELMEFVKDQLLERFEIQCNRRIYNFPFLLGQGVWIDSEKLKPTDKLRKVLKHGTLTIGFIGLAECLKSLIGKHH
;
A
#
# COMPACT_ATOMS: atom_id res chain seq x y z
N GLY A 1 -14.79 23.75 -28.29
CA GLY A 1 -14.85 23.46 -26.85
C GLY A 1 -13.69 22.56 -26.43
N ILE A 2 -13.36 22.52 -25.15
CA ILE A 2 -12.33 21.63 -24.60
C ILE A 2 -12.87 20.20 -24.64
N THR A 3 -12.11 19.29 -25.21
CA THR A 3 -12.45 17.85 -25.26
C THR A 3 -11.98 17.11 -24.01
N VAL A 4 -12.49 15.90 -23.78
CA VAL A 4 -12.00 15.01 -22.71
C VAL A 4 -10.50 14.72 -22.90
N TYR A 5 -10.06 14.58 -24.14
CA TYR A 5 -8.64 14.38 -24.45
C TYR A 5 -7.76 15.58 -24.06
N ASP A 6 -8.25 16.81 -24.31
CA ASP A 6 -7.51 18.02 -23.91
C ASP A 6 -7.38 18.12 -22.39
N LEU A 7 -8.43 17.74 -21.64
CA LEU A 7 -8.38 17.66 -20.18
C LEU A 7 -7.38 16.62 -19.70
N LEU A 8 -7.37 15.44 -20.31
CA LEU A 8 -6.38 14.39 -19.97
C LEU A 8 -4.96 14.90 -20.22
N LYS A 9 -4.71 15.51 -21.38
CA LYS A 9 -3.41 16.08 -21.75
C LYS A 9 -2.96 17.15 -20.73
N LEU A 10 -3.86 18.06 -20.36
CA LEU A 10 -3.59 19.08 -19.35
C LEU A 10 -3.29 18.45 -17.99
N SER A 11 -4.08 17.46 -17.57
CA SER A 11 -3.87 16.73 -16.31
C SER A 11 -2.51 16.03 -16.28
N CYS A 12 -2.10 15.38 -17.37
CA CYS A 12 -0.77 14.77 -17.50
C CYS A 12 0.35 15.82 -17.41
N GLN A 13 0.19 16.99 -18.05
CA GLN A 13 1.17 18.07 -17.98
C GLN A 13 1.31 18.64 -16.56
N VAL A 14 0.19 18.77 -15.84
CA VAL A 14 0.19 19.23 -14.43
C VAL A 14 0.84 18.17 -13.55
N SER A 15 0.49 16.89 -13.73
CA SER A 15 1.05 15.79 -12.96
C SER A 15 2.56 15.66 -13.15
N ALA A 16 3.06 15.83 -14.35
CA ALA A 16 4.50 15.83 -14.66
C ALA A 16 5.28 16.94 -13.92
N LYS A 17 4.64 18.09 -13.65
CA LYS A 17 5.26 19.21 -12.97
C LYS A 17 5.06 19.21 -11.45
N ARG A 18 3.95 18.66 -10.97
CA ARG A 18 3.49 18.81 -9.58
C ARG A 18 3.24 17.50 -8.86
N LEU A 19 3.42 16.35 -9.53
CA LEU A 19 3.13 15.01 -9.02
C LEU A 19 1.64 14.77 -8.70
N PHE A 20 0.76 15.65 -9.16
CA PHE A 20 -0.69 15.59 -9.01
C PHE A 20 -1.38 16.08 -10.30
N PRO A 21 -2.56 15.54 -10.65
CA PRO A 21 -3.28 14.42 -10.01
C PRO A 21 -2.63 13.06 -10.21
N ASN A 22 -2.98 12.09 -9.34
CA ASN A 22 -2.69 10.68 -9.58
C ASN A 22 -3.79 10.08 -10.47
N PHE A 23 -3.44 9.10 -11.30
CA PHE A 23 -4.37 8.43 -12.20
C PHE A 23 -4.58 6.99 -11.78
N SER A 24 -5.81 6.51 -11.91
CA SER A 24 -6.17 5.10 -11.81
C SER A 24 -6.81 4.65 -13.12
N PHE A 25 -6.34 3.55 -13.66
CA PHE A 25 -6.87 2.93 -14.88
C PHE A 25 -7.83 1.81 -14.46
N LEU A 26 -9.10 2.16 -14.26
CA LEU A 26 -10.11 1.25 -13.75
C LEU A 26 -10.37 0.06 -14.70
N ASP A 27 -10.27 0.30 -16.00
CA ASP A 27 -10.44 -0.66 -17.08
C ASP A 27 -9.22 -1.55 -17.37
N SER A 28 -8.09 -1.30 -16.68
CA SER A 28 -6.93 -2.16 -16.83
C SER A 28 -7.23 -3.58 -16.31
N PRO A 29 -6.74 -4.65 -16.95
CA PRO A 29 -6.99 -6.02 -16.51
C PRO A 29 -6.63 -6.26 -15.04
N PHE A 30 -5.58 -5.59 -14.57
CA PHE A 30 -5.12 -5.68 -13.19
C PHE A 30 -6.10 -5.09 -12.17
N ASN A 31 -6.86 -4.05 -12.53
CA ASN A 31 -7.88 -3.45 -11.67
C ASN A 31 -9.23 -4.10 -11.90
N PHE A 32 -9.52 -4.52 -13.14
CA PHE A 32 -10.82 -5.03 -13.55
C PHE A 32 -11.09 -6.47 -13.10
N GLN A 33 -10.05 -7.25 -12.78
CA GLN A 33 -10.16 -8.68 -12.46
C GLN A 33 -11.13 -9.04 -11.33
N PHE A 34 -11.39 -8.11 -10.40
CA PHE A 34 -12.29 -8.32 -9.27
C PHE A 34 -13.61 -7.55 -9.40
N TYR A 35 -13.71 -6.72 -10.42
CA TYR A 35 -14.92 -5.93 -10.65
C TYR A 35 -16.06 -6.82 -11.11
N LYS A 36 -17.23 -6.66 -10.49
CA LYS A 36 -18.48 -7.29 -10.89
C LYS A 36 -19.39 -6.22 -11.46
N GLU A 37 -19.79 -6.39 -12.72
CA GLU A 37 -20.65 -5.42 -13.40
C GLU A 37 -21.93 -5.12 -12.59
N GLY A 38 -22.20 -3.84 -12.40
CA GLY A 38 -23.35 -3.37 -11.61
C GLY A 38 -23.12 -3.33 -10.10
N ASP A 39 -21.99 -3.83 -9.58
CA ASP A 39 -21.65 -3.74 -8.15
C ASP A 39 -20.41 -2.82 -7.94
N VAL A 40 -20.69 -1.55 -7.71
CA VAL A 40 -19.65 -0.51 -7.44
C VAL A 40 -18.79 -0.81 -6.21
N ASN A 41 -19.25 -1.67 -5.29
CA ASN A 41 -18.46 -2.03 -4.11
C ASN A 41 -17.28 -2.92 -4.45
N THR A 42 -17.28 -3.54 -5.63
CA THR A 42 -16.18 -4.39 -6.11
C THR A 42 -15.15 -3.63 -6.94
N GLU A 43 -15.36 -2.34 -7.19
CA GLU A 43 -14.41 -1.49 -7.89
C GLU A 43 -13.20 -1.21 -7.01
N VAL A 44 -12.03 -1.07 -7.65
CA VAL A 44 -10.79 -0.73 -6.93
C VAL A 44 -10.92 0.59 -6.18
N GLY A 45 -10.53 0.61 -4.92
CA GLY A 45 -10.47 1.81 -4.10
C GLY A 45 -9.06 2.15 -3.69
N TYR A 46 -8.82 3.42 -3.42
CA TYR A 46 -7.53 3.90 -2.95
C TYR A 46 -7.66 4.54 -1.57
N MET A 47 -6.69 4.23 -0.70
CA MET A 47 -6.52 4.89 0.58
C MET A 47 -5.25 5.71 0.57
N GLY A 48 -5.34 6.93 1.09
CA GLY A 48 -4.25 7.87 1.00
C GLY A 48 -3.87 8.09 -0.46
N CYS A 49 -2.58 8.18 -0.75
CA CYS A 49 -2.12 8.54 -2.10
C CYS A 49 -2.13 7.36 -3.07
N ARG A 50 -1.80 6.14 -2.62
CA ARG A 50 -1.48 5.02 -3.53
C ARG A 50 -1.77 3.63 -2.96
N THR A 51 -2.22 3.50 -1.73
CA THR A 51 -2.58 2.20 -1.18
C THR A 51 -3.87 1.72 -1.83
N ARG A 52 -3.74 0.68 -2.63
CA ARG A 52 -4.85 0.10 -3.37
C ARG A 52 -5.54 -0.98 -2.55
N VAL A 53 -6.85 -0.90 -2.49
CA VAL A 53 -7.71 -1.94 -1.91
C VAL A 53 -8.48 -2.58 -3.05
N ILE A 54 -8.31 -3.88 -3.23
CA ILE A 54 -8.94 -4.66 -4.29
C ILE A 54 -8.95 -6.13 -3.91
N GLY A 55 -9.98 -6.86 -4.31
CA GLY A 55 -10.14 -8.26 -3.96
C GLY A 55 -10.14 -8.50 -2.45
N ASN A 56 -10.22 -9.73 -2.03
CA ASN A 56 -10.06 -10.14 -0.63
C ASN A 56 -9.49 -11.56 -0.60
N SER A 57 -8.19 -11.68 -0.38
CA SER A 57 -7.51 -12.99 -0.38
C SER A 57 -7.92 -13.90 0.77
N VAL A 58 -8.42 -13.32 1.87
CA VAL A 58 -8.85 -14.06 3.06
C VAL A 58 -10.30 -14.53 2.96
N ASP A 59 -11.12 -13.77 2.24
CA ASP A 59 -12.54 -14.05 2.04
C ASP A 59 -12.94 -13.60 0.62
N PRO A 60 -12.69 -14.44 -0.40
CA PRO A 60 -12.96 -14.08 -1.80
C PRO A 60 -14.43 -13.72 -2.09
N ASP A 61 -15.37 -14.26 -1.31
CA ASP A 61 -16.79 -13.95 -1.44
C ASP A 61 -17.11 -12.51 -0.98
N LYS A 62 -16.22 -11.90 -0.20
CA LYS A 62 -16.30 -10.52 0.26
C LYS A 62 -15.23 -9.63 -0.40
N ALA A 63 -15.06 -9.77 -1.69
CA ALA A 63 -14.13 -8.96 -2.48
C ALA A 63 -14.66 -7.53 -2.70
N ILE A 64 -15.17 -6.89 -1.64
CA ILE A 64 -15.64 -5.51 -1.65
C ILE A 64 -14.57 -4.56 -1.13
N THR A 65 -14.57 -3.33 -1.62
CA THR A 65 -13.60 -2.29 -1.26
C THR A 65 -14.00 -1.49 -0.01
N PRO A 66 -15.26 -1.08 0.15
CA PRO A 66 -15.69 -0.30 1.31
C PRO A 66 -15.49 -1.03 2.64
N GLY A 67 -15.22 -0.26 3.69
CA GLY A 67 -15.07 -0.79 5.05
C GLY A 67 -13.77 -1.56 5.28
N ARG A 68 -12.79 -1.45 4.39
CA ARG A 68 -11.47 -2.08 4.49
C ARG A 68 -10.37 -1.02 4.50
N GLY A 69 -9.16 -1.43 4.89
CA GLY A 69 -8.10 -0.46 4.97
C GLY A 69 -6.71 -1.05 5.24
N ASN A 70 -5.70 -0.17 5.25
CA ASN A 70 -4.34 -0.52 5.63
C ASN A 70 -4.20 -0.48 7.16
N LEU A 71 -3.78 -1.58 7.75
CA LEU A 71 -3.63 -1.73 9.20
C LEU A 71 -2.29 -1.19 9.69
N SER A 72 -1.25 -1.43 8.91
CA SER A 72 0.11 -1.02 9.26
C SER A 72 0.99 -0.98 8.02
N PHE A 73 1.99 -0.12 8.05
CA PHE A 73 3.05 -0.08 7.06
C PHE A 73 4.41 0.17 7.73
N THR A 74 5.47 -0.23 7.02
CA THR A 74 6.85 0.06 7.39
C THR A 74 7.62 0.42 6.13
N SER A 75 8.43 1.48 6.19
CA SER A 75 9.21 1.96 5.05
C SER A 75 10.68 1.58 5.19
N ILE A 76 11.24 1.02 4.12
CA ILE A 76 12.67 0.70 4.00
C ILE A 76 13.41 1.98 3.60
N ASN A 77 14.54 2.25 4.24
CA ASN A 77 15.44 3.35 3.91
C ASN A 77 16.38 2.93 2.77
N LEU A 78 15.93 3.12 1.53
CA LEU A 78 16.73 2.79 0.34
C LEU A 78 18.03 3.59 0.22
N PRO A 79 18.11 4.91 0.53
CA PRO A 79 19.36 5.64 0.51
C PRO A 79 20.48 4.98 1.31
N ARG A 80 20.17 4.42 2.49
CA ARG A 80 21.17 3.70 3.29
C ARG A 80 21.76 2.51 2.53
N LEU A 81 20.91 1.74 1.84
CA LEU A 81 21.38 0.63 1.02
C LEU A 81 22.19 1.10 -0.18
N GLY A 82 21.74 2.17 -0.85
CA GLY A 82 22.44 2.77 -1.97
C GLY A 82 23.84 3.28 -1.59
N ILE A 83 23.98 3.90 -0.41
CA ILE A 83 25.29 4.34 0.11
C ILE A 83 26.17 3.14 0.47
N LYS A 84 25.60 2.11 1.08
CA LYS A 84 26.36 0.94 1.54
C LYS A 84 26.94 0.12 0.40
N HIS A 85 26.19 -0.04 -0.69
CA HIS A 85 26.52 -0.92 -1.83
C HIS A 85 26.87 -0.18 -3.12
N GLY A 86 26.86 1.15 -3.09
CA GLY A 86 27.06 1.98 -4.26
C GLY A 86 28.43 2.63 -4.37
N MET A 87 28.52 3.55 -5.32
CA MET A 87 29.73 4.24 -5.74
C MET A 87 30.23 5.30 -4.73
N VAL A 88 29.48 5.56 -3.66
CA VAL A 88 29.89 6.52 -2.64
C VAL A 88 31.12 5.99 -1.91
N ASN A 89 32.13 6.85 -1.72
CA ASN A 89 33.40 6.53 -1.09
C ASN A 89 34.36 5.68 -1.95
N ASP A 90 34.36 5.92 -3.27
CA ASP A 90 35.30 5.27 -4.23
C ASP A 90 35.18 3.74 -4.31
N ASN A 91 34.05 3.20 -3.88
CA ASN A 91 33.73 1.79 -4.02
C ASN A 91 33.12 1.47 -5.38
N GLU A 92 33.36 0.27 -5.87
CA GLU A 92 32.61 -0.25 -6.99
C GLU A 92 31.17 -0.63 -6.56
N THR A 93 30.18 -0.38 -7.43
CA THR A 93 28.79 -0.77 -7.18
C THR A 93 28.65 -2.28 -7.10
N ASN A 94 28.06 -2.78 -6.02
CA ASN A 94 27.75 -4.20 -5.84
C ASN A 94 26.22 -4.39 -5.83
N LEU A 95 25.64 -4.60 -7.02
CA LEU A 95 24.19 -4.78 -7.17
C LEU A 95 23.69 -6.08 -6.54
N ASP A 96 24.46 -7.15 -6.59
CA ASP A 96 24.06 -8.44 -6.03
C ASP A 96 23.91 -8.34 -4.52
N ALA A 97 24.90 -7.77 -3.83
CA ALA A 97 24.81 -7.52 -2.39
C ALA A 97 23.70 -6.52 -2.02
N PHE A 98 23.43 -5.53 -2.89
CA PHE A 98 22.30 -4.61 -2.69
C PHE A 98 20.96 -5.34 -2.70
N PHE A 99 20.72 -6.19 -3.69
CA PHE A 99 19.47 -6.93 -3.81
C PHE A 99 19.34 -8.02 -2.75
N GLU A 100 20.44 -8.65 -2.36
CA GLU A 100 20.44 -9.62 -1.25
C GLU A 100 19.99 -8.95 0.07
N GLU A 101 20.63 -7.86 0.46
CA GLU A 101 20.27 -7.13 1.70
C GLU A 101 18.87 -6.52 1.62
N LEU A 102 18.46 -6.04 0.45
CA LEU A 102 17.09 -5.57 0.24
C LEU A 102 16.07 -6.70 0.47
N GLY A 103 16.35 -7.90 -0.05
CA GLY A 103 15.52 -9.09 0.17
C GLY A 103 15.41 -9.46 1.65
N GLU A 104 16.53 -9.50 2.36
CA GLU A 104 16.57 -9.76 3.82
C GLU A 104 15.76 -8.72 4.61
N LEU A 105 15.88 -7.44 4.26
CA LEU A 105 15.10 -6.37 4.90
C LEU A 105 13.61 -6.48 4.61
N MET A 106 13.22 -6.89 3.40
CA MET A 106 11.81 -7.12 3.07
C MET A 106 11.21 -8.24 3.91
N GLU A 107 11.93 -9.36 4.06
CA GLU A 107 11.52 -10.46 4.94
C GLU A 107 11.42 -10.00 6.41
N PHE A 108 12.40 -9.29 6.90
CA PHE A 108 12.39 -8.75 8.26
C PHE A 108 11.20 -7.80 8.51
N VAL A 109 10.93 -6.89 7.56
CA VAL A 109 9.79 -5.96 7.64
C VAL A 109 8.46 -6.72 7.58
N LYS A 110 8.35 -7.75 6.75
CA LYS A 110 7.17 -8.62 6.68
C LYS A 110 6.90 -9.25 8.06
N ASP A 111 7.92 -9.80 8.70
CA ASP A 111 7.77 -10.45 10.00
C ASP A 111 7.35 -9.46 11.10
N GLN A 112 7.92 -8.25 11.10
CA GLN A 112 7.49 -7.17 12.00
C GLN A 112 6.03 -6.74 11.77
N LEU A 113 5.58 -6.67 10.52
CA LEU A 113 4.20 -6.33 10.20
C LEU A 113 3.24 -7.42 10.66
N LEU A 114 3.61 -8.69 10.51
CA LEU A 114 2.82 -9.82 11.02
C LEU A 114 2.73 -9.81 12.55
N GLU A 115 3.83 -9.52 13.25
CA GLU A 115 3.82 -9.36 14.70
C GLU A 115 2.88 -8.22 15.15
N ARG A 116 2.95 -7.06 14.49
CA ARG A 116 2.02 -5.95 14.75
C ARG A 116 0.57 -6.34 14.52
N PHE A 117 0.31 -7.09 13.45
CA PHE A 117 -1.02 -7.62 13.17
C PHE A 117 -1.53 -8.48 14.33
N GLU A 118 -0.71 -9.39 14.88
CA GLU A 118 -1.06 -10.20 16.03
C GLU A 118 -1.37 -9.35 17.27
N ILE A 119 -0.57 -8.33 17.54
CA ILE A 119 -0.79 -7.39 18.64
C ILE A 119 -2.12 -6.66 18.45
N GLN A 120 -2.41 -6.15 17.24
CA GLN A 120 -3.67 -5.48 16.93
C GLN A 120 -4.87 -6.43 17.05
N CYS A 121 -4.75 -7.65 16.54
CA CYS A 121 -5.79 -8.68 16.64
C CYS A 121 -6.19 -9.02 18.09
N ASN A 122 -5.29 -8.87 19.03
CA ASN A 122 -5.55 -9.11 20.45
C ASN A 122 -6.21 -7.92 21.18
N ARG A 123 -6.34 -6.76 20.55
CA ARG A 123 -7.12 -5.63 21.06
C ARG A 123 -8.62 -5.94 20.97
N ARG A 124 -9.40 -5.13 21.67
CA ARG A 124 -10.85 -5.29 21.76
C ARG A 124 -11.58 -4.14 21.06
N ILE A 125 -12.80 -4.37 20.63
CA ILE A 125 -13.66 -3.39 19.93
C ILE A 125 -13.74 -2.07 20.68
N TYR A 126 -13.93 -2.08 21.99
CA TYR A 126 -14.07 -0.86 22.78
C TYR A 126 -12.83 0.07 22.75
N ASN A 127 -11.67 -0.44 22.34
CA ASN A 127 -10.48 0.40 22.12
C ASN A 127 -10.59 1.28 20.86
N PHE A 128 -11.53 0.98 19.97
CA PHE A 128 -11.74 1.65 18.68
C PHE A 128 -13.21 2.01 18.48
N PRO A 129 -13.79 2.87 19.34
CA PRO A 129 -15.23 3.11 19.38
C PRO A 129 -15.80 3.71 18.11
N PHE A 130 -15.02 4.51 17.37
CA PHE A 130 -15.45 5.08 16.09
C PHE A 130 -15.35 4.06 14.96
N LEU A 131 -14.15 3.58 14.67
CA LEU A 131 -13.87 2.75 13.49
C LEU A 131 -14.61 1.41 13.52
N LEU A 132 -14.68 0.78 14.68
CA LEU A 132 -15.24 -0.55 14.86
C LEU A 132 -16.58 -0.53 15.60
N GLY A 133 -16.79 0.44 16.48
CA GLY A 133 -18.03 0.56 17.25
C GLY A 133 -19.19 1.16 16.48
N GLN A 134 -18.94 1.82 15.35
CA GLN A 134 -19.98 2.43 14.49
C GLN A 134 -20.17 1.72 13.14
N GLY A 135 -19.62 0.51 12.98
CA GLY A 135 -19.79 -0.29 11.77
C GLY A 135 -19.07 0.27 10.54
N VAL A 136 -18.05 1.14 10.72
CA VAL A 136 -17.26 1.71 9.61
C VAL A 136 -16.36 0.64 8.97
N TRP A 137 -15.84 -0.28 9.78
CA TRP A 137 -15.04 -1.39 9.29
C TRP A 137 -15.93 -2.60 8.99
N ILE A 138 -15.63 -3.29 7.89
CA ILE A 138 -16.39 -4.46 7.42
C ILE A 138 -16.61 -5.48 8.54
N ASP A 139 -17.85 -5.95 8.69
CA ASP A 139 -18.28 -6.94 9.67
C ASP A 139 -18.13 -6.51 11.15
N SER A 140 -17.70 -5.28 11.44
CA SER A 140 -17.48 -4.84 12.83
C SER A 140 -18.79 -4.75 13.62
N GLU A 141 -19.91 -4.51 12.95
CA GLU A 141 -21.26 -4.50 13.54
C GLU A 141 -21.69 -5.87 14.09
N LYS A 142 -21.02 -6.96 13.67
CA LYS A 142 -21.29 -8.32 14.14
C LYS A 142 -20.56 -8.66 15.45
N LEU A 143 -19.69 -7.77 15.92
CA LEU A 143 -18.88 -7.99 17.11
C LEU A 143 -19.42 -7.22 18.33
N LYS A 144 -19.22 -7.82 19.52
CA LYS A 144 -19.51 -7.17 20.79
C LYS A 144 -18.31 -6.29 21.21
N PRO A 145 -18.52 -5.26 22.04
CA PRO A 145 -17.43 -4.38 22.51
C PRO A 145 -16.26 -5.11 23.15
N THR A 146 -16.50 -6.28 23.76
CA THR A 146 -15.48 -7.11 24.43
C THR A 146 -14.77 -8.10 23.51
N ASP A 147 -15.24 -8.26 22.27
CA ASP A 147 -14.64 -9.22 21.34
C ASP A 147 -13.26 -8.73 20.84
N LYS A 148 -12.40 -9.70 20.52
CA LYS A 148 -11.11 -9.44 19.89
C LYS A 148 -11.28 -9.14 18.40
N LEU A 149 -10.35 -8.36 17.85
CA LEU A 149 -10.45 -7.79 16.51
C LEU A 149 -10.11 -8.75 15.36
N ARG A 150 -9.49 -9.89 15.60
CA ARG A 150 -9.00 -10.81 14.57
C ARG A 150 -10.03 -11.10 13.47
N LYS A 151 -11.28 -11.31 13.84
CA LYS A 151 -12.35 -11.68 12.91
C LYS A 151 -12.58 -10.64 11.81
N VAL A 152 -12.30 -9.38 12.09
CA VAL A 152 -12.54 -8.25 11.16
C VAL A 152 -11.24 -7.67 10.61
N LEU A 153 -10.16 -7.63 11.40
CA LEU A 153 -8.86 -7.12 10.93
C LEU A 153 -8.24 -7.98 9.82
N LYS A 154 -8.60 -9.26 9.73
CA LYS A 154 -8.15 -10.14 8.63
C LYS A 154 -8.47 -9.59 7.23
N HIS A 155 -9.43 -8.69 7.10
CA HIS A 155 -9.80 -8.05 5.84
C HIS A 155 -8.95 -6.82 5.48
N GLY A 156 -8.08 -6.40 6.38
CA GLY A 156 -7.16 -5.29 6.17
C GLY A 156 -5.88 -5.72 5.44
N THR A 157 -5.08 -4.73 5.05
CA THR A 157 -3.80 -4.91 4.37
C THR A 157 -2.63 -4.53 5.26
N LEU A 158 -1.48 -5.15 5.01
CA LEU A 158 -0.18 -4.75 5.54
C LEU A 158 0.69 -4.32 4.37
N THR A 159 1.44 -3.24 4.53
CA THR A 159 2.19 -2.65 3.41
C THR A 159 3.67 -2.51 3.74
N ILE A 160 4.52 -3.05 2.88
CA ILE A 160 5.94 -2.74 2.85
C ILE A 160 6.13 -1.56 1.90
N GLY A 161 6.65 -0.46 2.40
CA GLY A 161 6.96 0.74 1.65
C GLY A 161 8.46 0.98 1.56
N PHE A 162 8.84 2.03 0.86
CA PHE A 162 10.21 2.53 0.82
C PHE A 162 10.24 4.05 0.66
N ILE A 163 11.36 4.67 1.00
CA ILE A 163 11.62 6.08 0.79
C ILE A 163 12.96 6.27 0.09
N GLY A 164 13.13 7.40 -0.59
CA GLY A 164 14.41 7.85 -1.12
C GLY A 164 14.93 7.06 -2.30
N LEU A 165 14.05 6.65 -3.25
CA LEU A 165 14.49 5.90 -4.44
C LEU A 165 15.47 6.70 -5.29
N ALA A 166 15.25 8.00 -5.51
CA ALA A 166 16.13 8.84 -6.31
C ALA A 166 17.53 8.96 -5.68
N GLU A 167 17.58 9.19 -4.37
CA GLU A 167 18.83 9.26 -3.60
C GLU A 167 19.55 7.91 -3.59
N CYS A 168 18.80 6.82 -3.48
CA CYS A 168 19.36 5.46 -3.57
C CYS A 168 20.02 5.23 -4.93
N LEU A 169 19.32 5.52 -6.03
CA LEU A 169 19.86 5.37 -7.39
C LEU A 169 21.09 6.25 -7.62
N LYS A 170 21.03 7.51 -7.16
CA LYS A 170 22.17 8.41 -7.25
C LYS A 170 23.40 7.87 -6.50
N SER A 171 23.21 7.31 -5.32
CA SER A 171 24.30 6.73 -4.53
C SER A 171 24.79 5.40 -5.11
N LEU A 172 23.88 4.60 -5.66
CA LEU A 172 24.17 3.24 -6.15
C LEU A 172 24.84 3.25 -7.53
N ILE A 173 24.32 4.05 -8.47
CA ILE A 173 24.74 4.06 -9.89
C ILE A 173 25.06 5.45 -10.45
N GLY A 174 25.10 6.47 -9.63
CA GLY A 174 25.43 7.86 -10.02
C GLY A 174 24.34 8.59 -10.79
N LYS A 175 23.19 7.98 -11.03
CA LYS A 175 22.07 8.54 -11.81
C LYS A 175 20.74 8.36 -11.05
N HIS A 176 19.78 9.25 -11.33
CA HIS A 176 18.40 9.10 -10.87
C HIS A 176 17.44 9.18 -12.08
N HIS A 177 16.17 8.93 -11.85
CA HIS A 177 15.10 9.04 -12.87
C HIS A 177 14.93 10.46 -13.40
#